data_d8a69343c3e2284477ccd8e4ae27cdaa
#
_entry.id   d8a69343c3e2284477ccd8e4ae27cdaa
#
_cell.length_a   1.000
_cell.length_b   1.000
_cell.length_c   1.000
_cell.angle_alpha   90.00
_cell.angle_beta   90.00
_cell.angle_gamma   90.00
#
_symmetry.space_group_name_H-M   'P 1'
#
loop_
_entity.id
_entity.type
_entity.pdbx_description
1 polymer ?
#
loop_
_entity_poly.entity_id
_entity_poly.type
_entity_poly.pdbx_seq_one_letter_code
_entity_poly.pdbx_strand_id
1 'polypeptide(L)'
;EGQRVVSIDSLCACGGEGVFALKAAENKQNGMDIDENAKWLTENRLKLAHYFTVDSLDCLKRGGRISKATAIIGTALDIKPILYVNDEGKLVVYKKVRGRKTSLHYMITLTKETIVDPESQTLYITQADCADEAEEFRKEVLREIPCKDVVITKVGPVVGTHTGPDHVCLFSWGTGRIPARQC
;
A
#
# COMPACT_ATOMS: atom_id res chain seq x y z
N GLU A 1 13.47 26.42 -24.86
CA GLU A 1 14.06 26.48 -23.51
C GLU A 1 13.53 25.28 -22.72
N GLY A 2 14.44 24.39 -22.30
CA GLY A 2 14.07 23.12 -21.70
C GLY A 2 13.42 23.30 -20.32
N GLN A 3 12.28 22.67 -20.11
CA GLN A 3 11.66 22.58 -18.78
C GLN A 3 12.55 21.71 -17.89
N ARG A 4 12.73 22.12 -16.64
CA ARG A 4 13.48 21.35 -15.65
C ARG A 4 12.66 20.14 -15.21
N VAL A 5 13.27 18.96 -15.23
CA VAL A 5 12.68 17.70 -14.79
C VAL A 5 13.57 17.07 -13.72
N VAL A 6 12.97 16.63 -12.63
CA VAL A 6 13.65 15.89 -11.56
C VAL A 6 13.01 14.49 -11.47
N SER A 7 13.82 13.45 -11.58
CA SER A 7 13.38 12.05 -11.42
C SER A 7 13.56 11.62 -9.98
N ILE A 8 12.50 11.02 -9.40
CA ILE A 8 12.50 10.52 -8.02
C ILE A 8 12.06 9.06 -8.03
N ASP A 9 12.87 8.20 -7.45
CA ASP A 9 12.46 6.83 -7.14
C ASP A 9 11.63 6.83 -5.85
N SER A 10 10.34 6.60 -5.98
CA SER A 10 9.38 6.56 -4.86
C SER A 10 9.57 5.32 -3.96
N LEU A 11 10.20 4.25 -4.48
CA LEU A 11 10.22 2.91 -3.89
C LEU A 11 8.81 2.39 -3.59
N CYS A 12 7.82 2.87 -4.33
CA CYS A 12 6.41 2.49 -4.21
C CYS A 12 5.99 1.55 -5.34
N ALA A 13 4.80 1.03 -5.24
CA ALA A 13 4.15 0.24 -6.28
C ALA A 13 2.65 0.53 -6.31
N CYS A 14 2.00 0.22 -7.44
CA CYS A 14 0.55 0.30 -7.60
C CYS A 14 -0.01 1.71 -7.28
N GLY A 15 -1.10 1.76 -6.50
CA GLY A 15 -1.69 3.02 -6.01
C GLY A 15 -0.73 3.89 -5.20
N GLY A 16 0.33 3.30 -4.63
CA GLY A 16 1.35 4.05 -3.90
C GLY A 16 2.08 5.08 -4.77
N GLU A 17 2.35 4.76 -6.05
CA GLU A 17 2.85 5.74 -7.02
C GLU A 17 1.87 6.91 -7.19
N GLY A 18 0.57 6.60 -7.31
CA GLY A 18 -0.48 7.60 -7.42
C GLY A 18 -0.56 8.50 -6.19
N VAL A 19 -0.55 7.91 -4.99
CA VAL A 19 -0.56 8.65 -3.72
C VAL A 19 0.68 9.54 -3.59
N PHE A 20 1.84 9.04 -4.02
CA PHE A 20 3.08 9.80 -4.03
C PHE A 20 3.03 10.99 -5.00
N ALA A 21 2.47 10.78 -6.19
CA ALA A 21 2.26 11.85 -7.18
C ALA A 21 1.24 12.90 -6.70
N LEU A 22 0.15 12.47 -6.03
CA LEU A 22 -0.81 13.39 -5.41
C LEU A 22 -0.14 14.25 -4.33
N LYS A 23 0.74 13.66 -3.53
CA LYS A 23 1.49 14.41 -2.53
C LYS A 23 2.44 15.44 -3.15
N ALA A 24 3.09 15.08 -4.26
CA ALA A 24 3.91 16.03 -5.02
C ALA A 24 3.09 17.22 -5.53
N ALA A 25 1.88 16.96 -6.01
CA ALA A 25 0.97 18.00 -6.47
C ALA A 25 0.48 18.89 -5.32
N GLU A 26 0.13 18.29 -4.17
CA GLU A 26 -0.25 19.00 -2.95
C GLU A 26 0.88 19.92 -2.45
N ASN A 27 2.10 19.41 -2.36
CA ASN A 27 3.27 20.19 -1.97
C ASN A 27 3.46 21.41 -2.88
N LYS A 28 3.33 21.23 -4.21
CA LYS A 28 3.37 22.33 -5.18
C LYS A 28 2.26 23.34 -4.94
N GLN A 29 1.02 22.90 -4.70
CA GLN A 29 -0.10 23.80 -4.40
C GLN A 29 0.13 24.60 -3.11
N ASN A 30 0.84 24.02 -2.15
CA ASN A 30 1.23 24.66 -0.89
C ASN A 30 2.48 25.58 -1.06
N GLY A 31 2.97 25.79 -2.28
CA GLY A 31 4.00 26.75 -2.60
C GLY A 31 5.42 26.20 -2.62
N MET A 32 5.64 24.89 -2.44
CA MET A 32 6.97 24.31 -2.58
C MET A 32 7.49 24.43 -4.02
N ASP A 33 8.72 24.89 -4.17
CA ASP A 33 9.39 24.86 -5.47
C ASP A 33 9.83 23.42 -5.85
N ILE A 34 10.37 23.24 -7.05
CA ILE A 34 10.73 21.93 -7.57
C ILE A 34 11.83 21.24 -6.73
N ASP A 35 12.78 21.99 -6.18
CA ASP A 35 13.89 21.44 -5.39
C ASP A 35 13.42 21.06 -3.99
N GLU A 36 12.66 21.94 -3.35
CA GLU A 36 12.06 21.68 -2.05
C GLU A 36 11.13 20.46 -2.10
N ASN A 37 10.28 20.36 -3.13
CA ASN A 37 9.38 19.25 -3.31
C ASN A 37 10.13 17.94 -3.58
N ALA A 38 11.13 17.95 -4.45
CA ALA A 38 11.95 16.77 -4.72
C ALA A 38 12.71 16.29 -3.47
N LYS A 39 13.24 17.20 -2.68
CA LYS A 39 13.89 16.91 -1.40
C LYS A 39 12.89 16.29 -0.43
N TRP A 40 11.73 16.94 -0.23
CA TRP A 40 10.71 16.45 0.67
C TRP A 40 10.24 15.04 0.30
N LEU A 41 9.95 14.80 -0.98
CA LEU A 41 9.52 13.50 -1.47
C LEU A 41 10.58 12.41 -1.23
N THR A 42 11.84 12.71 -1.51
CA THR A 42 12.96 11.78 -1.30
C THR A 42 13.12 11.41 0.18
N GLU A 43 13.03 12.38 1.08
CA GLU A 43 13.19 12.18 2.52
C GLU A 43 12.00 11.47 3.16
N ASN A 44 10.80 11.61 2.57
CA ASN A 44 9.58 11.05 3.16
C ASN A 44 9.03 9.80 2.45
N ARG A 45 9.63 9.35 1.34
CA ARG A 45 9.13 8.21 0.55
C ARG A 45 8.94 6.91 1.34
N LEU A 46 9.74 6.69 2.39
CA LEU A 46 9.62 5.51 3.25
C LEU A 46 8.52 5.62 4.31
N LYS A 47 7.86 6.77 4.40
CA LYS A 47 6.71 6.99 5.29
C LYS A 47 5.37 6.62 4.66
N LEU A 48 5.33 6.33 3.35
CA LEU A 48 4.13 5.84 2.69
C LEU A 48 4.04 4.33 2.85
N ALA A 49 3.15 3.89 3.72
CA ALA A 49 2.87 2.48 3.97
C ALA A 49 1.98 1.87 2.87
N HIS A 50 2.25 0.61 2.55
CA HIS A 50 1.50 -0.20 1.60
C HIS A 50 1.22 -1.55 2.25
N TYR A 51 0.03 -1.76 2.79
CA TYR A 51 -0.39 -3.06 3.33
C TYR A 51 -1.36 -3.70 2.36
N PHE A 52 -1.08 -4.92 1.94
CA PHE A 52 -1.92 -5.58 0.98
C PHE A 52 -2.07 -7.07 1.25
N THR A 53 -3.15 -7.62 0.72
CA THR A 53 -3.41 -9.05 0.70
C THR A 53 -3.84 -9.48 -0.70
N VAL A 54 -3.60 -10.74 -1.01
CA VAL A 54 -4.00 -11.41 -2.24
C VAL A 54 -4.64 -12.74 -1.88
N ASP A 55 -5.42 -13.32 -2.77
CA ASP A 55 -6.01 -14.63 -2.51
C ASP A 55 -4.94 -15.73 -2.50
N SER A 56 -4.01 -15.69 -3.47
CA SER A 56 -2.89 -16.63 -3.61
C SER A 56 -1.59 -15.88 -3.95
N LEU A 57 -0.46 -16.41 -3.49
CA LEU A 57 0.87 -15.91 -3.85
C LEU A 57 1.36 -16.40 -5.24
N ASP A 58 0.57 -17.22 -5.94
CA ASP A 58 1.01 -17.85 -7.19
C ASP A 58 1.28 -16.85 -8.31
N CYS A 59 0.45 -15.81 -8.43
CA CYS A 59 0.66 -14.76 -9.42
C CYS A 59 1.95 -13.97 -9.13
N LEU A 60 2.18 -13.59 -7.87
CA LEU A 60 3.40 -12.89 -7.44
C LEU A 60 4.66 -13.75 -7.66
N LYS A 61 4.57 -15.06 -7.40
CA LYS A 61 5.64 -16.03 -7.64
C LYS A 61 5.94 -16.18 -9.12
N ARG A 62 4.91 -16.38 -9.96
CA ARG A 62 5.07 -16.49 -11.43
C ARG A 62 5.66 -15.23 -12.02
N GLY A 63 5.22 -14.07 -11.51
CA GLY A 63 5.73 -12.76 -11.92
C GLY A 63 7.11 -12.41 -11.37
N GLY A 64 7.72 -13.26 -10.52
CA GLY A 64 9.03 -13.03 -9.93
C GLY A 64 9.09 -11.91 -8.88
N ARG A 65 7.94 -11.51 -8.32
CA ARG A 65 7.85 -10.45 -7.29
C ARG A 65 8.05 -10.98 -5.88
N ILE A 66 7.97 -12.28 -5.69
CA ILE A 66 8.37 -12.97 -4.46
C ILE A 66 9.15 -14.24 -4.81
N SER A 67 10.00 -14.71 -3.87
CA SER A 67 10.76 -15.93 -4.08
C SER A 67 9.86 -17.17 -4.00
N LYS A 68 10.31 -18.27 -4.61
CA LYS A 68 9.62 -19.58 -4.52
C LYS A 68 9.50 -20.04 -3.05
N ALA A 69 10.52 -19.80 -2.23
CA ALA A 69 10.52 -20.15 -0.81
C ALA A 69 9.49 -19.33 -0.02
N THR A 70 9.37 -18.02 -0.31
CA THR A 70 8.38 -17.15 0.32
C THR A 70 6.95 -17.53 -0.02
N ALA A 71 6.73 -18.04 -1.25
CA ALA A 71 5.40 -18.40 -1.75
C ALA A 71 4.86 -19.72 -1.15
N ILE A 72 5.62 -20.46 -0.37
CA ILE A 72 5.13 -21.66 0.30
C ILE A 72 4.16 -21.24 1.42
N ILE A 73 2.89 -21.26 1.08
CA ILE A 73 1.80 -21.25 2.04
C ILE A 73 1.50 -22.72 2.29
N GLY A 74 1.70 -23.21 3.53
CA GLY A 74 1.45 -24.63 3.84
C GLY A 74 0.04 -25.07 3.43
N THR A 75 -0.23 -26.36 3.44
CA THR A 75 -1.49 -27.02 3.00
C THR A 75 -2.74 -26.65 3.84
N ALA A 76 -2.59 -25.76 4.82
CA ALA A 76 -3.71 -25.32 5.64
C ALA A 76 -4.72 -24.52 4.81
N LEU A 77 -6.00 -24.93 4.89
CA LEU A 77 -7.10 -24.31 4.17
C LEU A 77 -7.29 -22.85 4.59
N ASP A 78 -7.51 -21.97 3.57
CA ASP A 78 -7.87 -20.56 3.75
C ASP A 78 -6.82 -19.68 4.44
N ILE A 79 -5.54 -19.96 4.22
CA ILE A 79 -4.46 -19.08 4.69
C ILE A 79 -4.26 -17.92 3.71
N LYS A 80 -4.38 -16.70 4.21
CA LYS A 80 -4.20 -15.47 3.45
C LYS A 80 -2.93 -14.74 3.88
N PRO A 81 -2.09 -14.32 2.94
CA PRO A 81 -0.89 -13.55 3.25
C PRO A 81 -1.24 -12.07 3.49
N ILE A 82 -0.56 -11.46 4.43
CA ILE A 82 -0.47 -10.02 4.59
C ILE A 82 0.93 -9.62 4.15
N LEU A 83 0.99 -8.71 3.19
CA LEU A 83 2.24 -8.25 2.60
C LEU A 83 2.38 -6.74 2.78
N TYR A 84 3.60 -6.29 2.63
CA TYR A 84 3.93 -4.87 2.58
C TYR A 84 5.08 -4.62 1.59
N VAL A 85 5.32 -3.35 1.24
CA VAL A 85 6.50 -2.92 0.49
C VAL A 85 7.55 -2.45 1.47
N ASN A 86 8.72 -3.07 1.48
CA ASN A 86 9.81 -2.72 2.40
C ASN A 86 10.58 -1.46 1.95
N ASP A 87 11.57 -1.05 2.74
CA ASP A 87 12.36 0.15 2.48
C ASP A 87 13.25 0.06 1.22
N GLU A 88 13.41 -1.15 0.67
CA GLU A 88 14.07 -1.39 -0.62
C GLU A 88 13.09 -1.41 -1.81
N GLY A 89 11.79 -1.14 -1.59
CA GLY A 89 10.76 -1.25 -2.63
C GLY A 89 10.35 -2.68 -2.99
N LYS A 90 10.72 -3.68 -2.17
CA LYS A 90 10.42 -5.10 -2.41
C LYS A 90 9.17 -5.55 -1.68
N LEU A 91 8.42 -6.48 -2.28
CA LEU A 91 7.27 -7.10 -1.66
C LEU A 91 7.71 -8.15 -0.64
N VAL A 92 7.24 -8.03 0.59
CA VAL A 92 7.58 -8.92 1.70
C VAL A 92 6.31 -9.44 2.37
N VAL A 93 6.26 -10.74 2.65
CA VAL A 93 5.20 -11.33 3.47
C VAL A 93 5.47 -10.97 4.93
N TYR A 94 4.58 -10.17 5.51
CA TYR A 94 4.64 -9.76 6.91
C TYR A 94 4.12 -10.87 7.82
N LYS A 95 2.94 -11.41 7.48
CA LYS A 95 2.25 -12.41 8.29
C LYS A 95 1.34 -13.28 7.41
N LYS A 96 1.02 -14.46 7.89
CA LYS A 96 -0.01 -15.32 7.33
C LYS A 96 -1.12 -15.49 8.36
N VAL A 97 -2.36 -15.29 7.96
CA VAL A 97 -3.55 -15.40 8.84
C VAL A 97 -4.56 -16.33 8.20
N ARG A 98 -5.49 -16.84 9.00
CA ARG A 98 -6.60 -17.65 8.48
C ARG A 98 -7.82 -16.78 8.22
N GLY A 99 -8.35 -16.87 7.01
CA GLY A 99 -9.56 -16.18 6.60
C GLY A 99 -9.31 -14.80 5.94
N ARG A 100 -10.07 -14.56 4.89
CA ARG A 100 -9.99 -13.33 4.10
C ARG A 100 -10.36 -12.10 4.94
N LYS A 101 -11.43 -12.13 5.69
CA LYS A 101 -11.85 -11.03 6.57
C LYS A 101 -10.79 -10.69 7.62
N THR A 102 -10.14 -11.71 8.19
CA THR A 102 -9.04 -11.53 9.13
C THR A 102 -7.86 -10.83 8.48
N SER A 103 -7.54 -11.14 7.22
CA SER A 103 -6.43 -10.48 6.52
C SER A 103 -6.72 -9.00 6.26
N LEU A 104 -7.94 -8.64 5.87
CA LEU A 104 -8.36 -7.26 5.67
C LEU A 104 -8.32 -6.47 6.98
N HIS A 105 -8.92 -7.01 8.05
CA HIS A 105 -8.90 -6.37 9.37
C HIS A 105 -7.48 -6.18 9.92
N TYR A 106 -6.57 -7.13 9.65
CA TYR A 106 -5.18 -7.00 10.09
C TYR A 106 -4.44 -5.86 9.39
N MET A 107 -4.78 -5.54 8.12
CA MET A 107 -4.23 -4.36 7.45
C MET A 107 -4.68 -3.06 8.12
N ILE A 108 -5.91 -2.99 8.65
CA ILE A 108 -6.38 -1.86 9.45
C ILE A 108 -5.55 -1.75 10.74
N THR A 109 -5.30 -2.87 11.43
CA THR A 109 -4.46 -2.90 12.63
C THR A 109 -3.07 -2.33 12.34
N LEU A 110 -2.40 -2.78 11.28
CA LEU A 110 -1.08 -2.26 10.90
C LEU A 110 -1.12 -0.76 10.56
N THR A 111 -2.18 -0.33 9.87
CA THR A 111 -2.36 1.08 9.54
C THR A 111 -2.53 1.93 10.81
N LYS A 112 -3.33 1.49 11.78
CA LYS A 112 -3.50 2.18 13.08
C LYS A 112 -2.21 2.30 13.87
N GLU A 113 -1.32 1.31 13.75
CA GLU A 113 -0.02 1.31 14.44
C GLU A 113 1.01 2.27 13.79
N THR A 114 0.83 2.62 12.53
CA THR A 114 1.81 3.40 11.76
C THR A 114 1.34 4.77 11.32
N ILE A 115 0.04 4.98 11.13
CA ILE A 115 -0.52 6.23 10.59
C ILE A 115 -0.22 7.43 11.52
N VAL A 116 0.08 8.58 10.92
CA VAL A 116 0.27 9.86 11.63
C VAL A 116 -0.80 10.82 11.16
N ASP A 117 -1.39 11.59 12.09
CA ASP A 117 -2.42 12.59 11.81
C ASP A 117 -3.54 12.08 10.88
N PRO A 118 -4.22 10.97 11.23
CA PRO A 118 -5.21 10.33 10.36
C PRO A 118 -6.32 11.28 9.91
N GLU A 119 -6.78 12.18 10.77
CA GLU A 119 -7.86 13.14 10.49
C GLU A 119 -7.52 14.09 9.33
N SER A 120 -6.24 14.31 9.05
CA SER A 120 -5.78 15.13 7.93
C SER A 120 -5.68 14.35 6.61
N GLN A 121 -5.73 13.00 6.66
CA GLN A 121 -5.42 12.15 5.52
C GLN A 121 -6.66 11.61 4.79
N THR A 122 -6.61 11.61 3.47
CA THR A 122 -7.38 10.70 2.65
C THR A 122 -6.57 9.42 2.45
N LEU A 123 -7.11 8.28 2.86
CA LEU A 123 -6.52 6.97 2.63
C LEU A 123 -6.93 6.44 1.26
N TYR A 124 -6.14 5.55 0.69
CA TYR A 124 -6.41 5.00 -0.62
C TYR A 124 -6.46 3.48 -0.56
N ILE A 125 -7.42 2.90 -1.28
CA ILE A 125 -7.53 1.46 -1.49
C ILE A 125 -7.38 1.19 -2.98
N THR A 126 -6.53 0.23 -3.35
CA THR A 126 -6.56 -0.34 -4.70
C THR A 126 -7.08 -1.76 -4.65
N GLN A 127 -7.89 -2.14 -5.62
CA GLN A 127 -8.47 -3.48 -5.71
C GLN A 127 -8.37 -4.04 -7.14
N ALA A 128 -8.34 -5.37 -7.26
CA ALA A 128 -8.40 -6.09 -8.52
C ALA A 128 -9.53 -7.12 -8.48
N ASP A 129 -10.57 -6.87 -9.26
CA ASP A 129 -11.73 -7.75 -9.47
C ASP A 129 -12.49 -8.14 -8.18
N CYS A 130 -12.51 -7.25 -7.17
CA CYS A 130 -13.20 -7.46 -5.89
C CYS A 130 -13.82 -6.14 -5.38
N ALA A 131 -14.56 -5.44 -6.24
CA ALA A 131 -15.08 -4.10 -5.95
C ALA A 131 -16.02 -4.07 -4.71
N ASP A 132 -16.92 -5.05 -4.60
CA ASP A 132 -17.87 -5.12 -3.48
C ASP A 132 -17.16 -5.36 -2.14
N GLU A 133 -16.15 -6.24 -2.14
CA GLU A 133 -15.32 -6.48 -0.95
C GLU A 133 -14.51 -5.23 -0.57
N ALA A 134 -13.98 -4.52 -1.57
CA ALA A 134 -13.25 -3.27 -1.33
C ALA A 134 -14.14 -2.18 -0.74
N GLU A 135 -15.40 -2.11 -1.14
CA GLU A 135 -16.37 -1.17 -0.56
C GLU A 135 -16.73 -1.53 0.89
N GLU A 136 -16.92 -2.80 1.21
CA GLU A 136 -17.11 -3.23 2.60
C GLU A 136 -15.86 -2.96 3.44
N PHE A 137 -14.68 -3.20 2.89
CA PHE A 137 -13.42 -2.88 3.54
C PHE A 137 -13.24 -1.36 3.77
N ARG A 138 -13.64 -0.53 2.79
CA ARG A 138 -13.68 0.93 2.94
C ARG A 138 -14.52 1.38 4.13
N LYS A 139 -15.72 0.81 4.27
CA LYS A 139 -16.62 1.11 5.41
C LYS A 139 -15.97 0.72 6.75
N GLU A 140 -15.27 -0.42 6.79
CA GLU A 140 -14.55 -0.84 7.98
C GLU A 140 -13.40 0.10 8.31
N VAL A 141 -12.60 0.51 7.31
CA VAL A 141 -11.50 1.50 7.49
C VAL A 141 -12.05 2.80 8.06
N LEU A 142 -13.13 3.36 7.50
CA LEU A 142 -13.75 4.60 7.98
C LEU A 142 -14.30 4.51 9.41
N ARG A 143 -14.73 3.33 9.82
CA ARG A 143 -15.21 3.09 11.19
C ARG A 143 -14.06 3.01 12.19
N GLU A 144 -12.93 2.43 11.79
CA GLU A 144 -11.81 2.09 12.67
C GLU A 144 -10.71 3.15 12.72
N ILE A 145 -10.60 3.99 11.67
CA ILE A 145 -9.57 5.02 11.54
C ILE A 145 -10.27 6.36 11.30
N PRO A 146 -10.04 7.37 12.16
CA PRO A 146 -10.66 8.69 12.02
C PRO A 146 -9.99 9.50 10.90
N CYS A 147 -10.00 8.97 9.67
CA CYS A 147 -9.42 9.64 8.50
C CYS A 147 -10.46 10.54 7.81
N LYS A 148 -9.96 11.47 7.00
CA LYS A 148 -10.78 12.43 6.26
C LYS A 148 -11.70 11.76 5.24
N ASP A 149 -11.18 10.78 4.49
CA ASP A 149 -11.91 9.99 3.50
C ASP A 149 -11.11 8.74 3.13
N VAL A 150 -11.75 7.81 2.41
CA VAL A 150 -11.12 6.63 1.81
C VAL A 150 -11.54 6.52 0.36
N VAL A 151 -10.60 6.59 -0.56
CA VAL A 151 -10.81 6.52 -2.01
C VAL A 151 -10.44 5.14 -2.53
N ILE A 152 -11.36 4.50 -3.28
CA ILE A 152 -11.11 3.22 -3.94
C ILE A 152 -10.74 3.44 -5.40
N THR A 153 -9.69 2.76 -5.87
CA THR A 153 -9.29 2.72 -7.27
C THR A 153 -9.05 1.29 -7.74
N LYS A 154 -9.05 1.08 -9.05
CA LYS A 154 -8.70 -0.22 -9.64
C LYS A 154 -7.20 -0.33 -9.85
N VAL A 155 -6.67 -1.53 -9.65
CA VAL A 155 -5.30 -1.88 -10.03
C VAL A 155 -5.17 -1.85 -11.55
N GLY A 156 -4.11 -1.20 -12.06
CA GLY A 156 -3.79 -1.23 -13.47
C GLY A 156 -3.34 -2.61 -13.96
N PRO A 157 -3.44 -2.90 -15.28
CA PRO A 157 -3.22 -4.24 -15.83
C PRO A 157 -1.80 -4.79 -15.57
N VAL A 158 -0.79 -3.93 -15.54
CA VAL A 158 0.61 -4.34 -15.27
C VAL A 158 0.73 -4.95 -13.87
N VAL A 159 0.28 -4.24 -12.84
CA VAL A 159 0.31 -4.73 -11.46
C VAL A 159 -0.66 -5.89 -11.29
N GLY A 160 -1.87 -5.82 -11.87
CA GLY A 160 -2.88 -6.88 -11.81
C GLY A 160 -2.40 -8.22 -12.34
N THR A 161 -1.57 -8.23 -13.40
CA THR A 161 -0.94 -9.46 -13.92
C THR A 161 -0.04 -10.14 -12.87
N HIS A 162 0.59 -9.37 -11.99
CA HIS A 162 1.44 -9.90 -10.94
C HIS A 162 0.69 -10.26 -9.67
N THR A 163 -0.34 -9.48 -9.29
CA THR A 163 -1.08 -9.73 -8.05
C THR A 163 -2.22 -10.72 -8.21
N GLY A 164 -2.80 -10.81 -9.41
CA GLY A 164 -4.01 -11.57 -9.69
C GLY A 164 -5.29 -10.88 -9.18
N PRO A 165 -6.44 -11.55 -9.32
CA PRO A 165 -7.71 -11.10 -8.74
C PRO A 165 -7.65 -11.09 -7.22
N ASP A 166 -8.66 -10.51 -6.58
CA ASP A 166 -8.81 -10.43 -5.12
C ASP A 166 -7.64 -9.71 -4.41
N HIS A 167 -6.89 -8.90 -5.15
CA HIS A 167 -5.90 -8.00 -4.55
C HIS A 167 -6.60 -6.81 -3.91
N VAL A 168 -6.30 -6.56 -2.64
CA VAL A 168 -6.67 -5.33 -1.92
C VAL A 168 -5.44 -4.76 -1.24
N CYS A 169 -5.17 -3.47 -1.46
CA CYS A 169 -4.09 -2.75 -0.81
C CYS A 169 -4.62 -1.47 -0.16
N LEU A 170 -4.15 -1.16 1.05
CA LEU A 170 -4.43 0.07 1.79
C LEU A 170 -3.15 0.90 1.90
N PHE A 171 -3.27 2.20 1.60
CA PHE A 171 -2.16 3.16 1.61
C PHE A 171 -2.43 4.28 2.62
N SER A 172 -1.42 4.61 3.41
CA SER A 172 -1.44 5.70 4.37
C SER A 172 -0.05 6.29 4.60
N TRP A 173 0.03 7.57 4.92
CA TRP A 173 1.26 8.20 5.41
C TRP A 173 1.40 7.95 6.91
N GLY A 174 2.62 7.59 7.36
CA GLY A 174 2.83 7.22 8.75
C GLY A 174 4.27 7.41 9.21
N THR A 175 4.62 6.72 10.29
CA THR A 175 5.97 6.73 10.86
C THR A 175 6.98 5.93 10.03
N GLY A 176 6.49 5.01 9.19
CA GLY A 176 7.28 4.12 8.35
C GLY A 176 6.40 3.10 7.65
N ARG A 177 7.02 2.16 6.94
CA ARG A 177 6.32 1.14 6.14
C ARG A 177 5.84 -0.06 6.93
N ILE A 178 6.35 -0.25 8.14
CA ILE A 178 5.87 -1.25 9.10
C ILE A 178 5.93 -0.66 10.51
N PRO A 179 5.14 -1.17 11.46
CA PRO A 179 5.27 -0.81 12.86
C PRO A 179 6.69 -1.07 13.36
N ALA A 180 7.23 -0.14 14.14
CA ALA A 180 8.45 -0.39 14.89
C ALA A 180 8.22 -1.64 15.77
N ARG A 181 9.05 -2.68 15.63
CA ARG A 181 8.96 -3.84 16.50
C ARG A 181 9.17 -3.35 17.94
N GLN A 182 8.15 -3.53 18.76
CA GLN A 182 8.36 -3.45 20.21
C GLN A 182 9.32 -4.60 20.57
N CYS A 183 10.56 -4.25 20.91
CA CYS A 183 11.55 -5.19 21.45
C CYS A 183 11.11 -5.65 22.83
#